data_e822d4500a4402e4df2810b876c55248
#
_entry.id   e822d4500a4402e4df2810b876c55248
#
_cell.length_a   1.000
_cell.length_b   1.000
_cell.length_c   1.000
_cell.angle_alpha   90.00
_cell.angle_beta   90.00
_cell.angle_gamma   90.00
#
_symmetry.space_group_name_H-M   'P 1'
#
loop_
_entity.id
_entity.type
_entity.pdbx_description
1 polymer ?
#
loop_
_entity_poly.entity_id
_entity_poly.type
_entity_poly.pdbx_seq_one_letter_code
_entity_poly.pdbx_strand_id
1 'polypeptide(L)'
;MKKIPLFFIVLVCMLAGQLKAADDFLPQSRWIGSEHSQSTPNTWLCFRKTIELPSVPGEMIANIAVDSKYWLWINGELVVFEGGLKRGPAPGATYYDRVDMAPYLKKGNNVIALLVWHFGKNGFSHVNSGTAALLFSARTSGVTIVSDKNWQCSVYQAYQNTEAPFPNYRLSESNIRFDARKELAGWNQPSFG
;
A
#
# COMPACT_ATOMS: atom_id res chain seq x y z
N MET A 1 -24.58 29.63 54.60
CA MET A 1 -24.51 28.82 53.41
C MET A 1 -23.63 29.54 52.40
N LYS A 2 -22.39 29.11 52.25
CA LYS A 2 -21.42 29.72 51.30
C LYS A 2 -21.63 29.08 49.93
N LYS A 3 -21.98 29.92 48.93
CA LYS A 3 -22.11 29.51 47.53
C LYS A 3 -20.72 29.29 46.98
N ILE A 4 -20.40 28.06 46.61
CA ILE A 4 -19.18 27.69 45.88
C ILE A 4 -19.39 28.15 44.44
N PRO A 5 -18.49 28.94 43.84
CA PRO A 5 -18.68 29.41 42.47
C PRO A 5 -18.48 28.27 41.46
N LEU A 6 -19.45 28.16 40.57
CA LEU A 6 -19.55 27.19 39.46
C LEU A 6 -18.45 27.37 38.40
N PHE A 7 -17.35 28.04 38.71
CA PHE A 7 -16.32 28.40 37.71
C PHE A 7 -15.13 27.44 37.67
N PHE A 8 -15.14 26.36 38.48
CA PHE A 8 -13.99 25.45 38.56
C PHE A 8 -14.15 24.13 37.80
N ILE A 9 -15.29 23.89 37.16
CA ILE A 9 -15.58 22.61 36.45
C ILE A 9 -15.27 22.67 34.94
N VAL A 10 -15.08 23.85 34.37
CA VAL A 10 -14.88 24.00 32.91
C VAL A 10 -13.40 23.88 32.48
N LEU A 11 -12.45 23.91 33.41
CA LEU A 11 -11.01 23.93 33.07
C LEU A 11 -10.35 22.52 33.05
N VAL A 12 -11.06 21.46 33.38
CA VAL A 12 -10.50 20.08 33.37
C VAL A 12 -10.77 19.31 32.08
N CYS A 13 -11.65 19.79 31.20
CA CYS A 13 -11.99 19.12 29.95
C CYS A 13 -11.15 19.55 28.73
N MET A 14 -10.17 20.43 28.85
CA MET A 14 -9.33 20.87 27.72
C MET A 14 -7.91 20.28 27.71
N LEU A 15 -7.66 19.26 28.48
CA LEU A 15 -6.49 18.38 28.34
C LEU A 15 -6.91 17.04 27.69
N ALA A 16 -7.83 17.11 26.73
CA ALA A 16 -7.92 16.05 25.73
C ALA A 16 -6.60 16.13 24.93
N GLY A 17 -5.63 15.33 25.35
CA GLY A 17 -4.38 15.17 24.64
C GLY A 17 -4.69 15.01 23.15
N GLN A 18 -4.09 15.81 22.32
CA GLN A 18 -3.99 15.51 20.92
C GLN A 18 -3.35 14.13 20.85
N LEU A 19 -4.17 13.09 20.62
CA LEU A 19 -3.69 11.80 20.15
C LEU A 19 -3.02 12.13 18.80
N LYS A 20 -1.71 12.40 18.85
CA LYS A 20 -0.87 12.33 17.69
C LYS A 20 -1.06 10.90 17.19
N ALA A 21 -1.70 10.73 16.04
CA ALA A 21 -1.62 9.49 15.32
C ALA A 21 -0.11 9.20 15.22
N ALA A 22 0.33 8.10 15.83
CA ALA A 22 1.71 7.67 15.70
C ALA A 22 1.97 7.56 14.20
N ASP A 23 3.07 8.15 13.72
CA ASP A 23 3.52 7.96 12.35
C ASP A 23 3.90 6.49 12.20
N ASP A 24 2.96 5.67 11.81
CA ASP A 24 3.13 4.22 11.67
C ASP A 24 4.10 3.87 10.53
N PHE A 25 4.37 4.83 9.66
CA PHE A 25 5.38 4.71 8.62
C PHE A 25 6.69 5.38 9.06
N LEU A 26 7.80 4.80 8.60
CA LEU A 26 9.11 5.39 8.85
C LEU A 26 9.22 6.75 8.14
N PRO A 27 9.86 7.77 8.77
CA PRO A 27 9.88 9.14 8.24
C PRO A 27 10.46 9.31 6.84
N GLN A 28 11.31 8.35 6.41
CA GLN A 28 11.91 8.36 5.08
C GLN A 28 10.99 7.78 3.99
N SER A 29 9.89 7.09 4.37
CA SER A 29 8.95 6.52 3.42
C SER A 29 8.29 7.62 2.58
N ARG A 30 8.15 7.36 1.29
CA ARG A 30 7.49 8.27 0.34
C ARG A 30 6.48 7.48 -0.48
N TRP A 31 5.39 8.13 -0.84
CA TRP A 31 4.52 7.61 -1.87
C TRP A 31 5.31 7.51 -3.18
N ILE A 32 5.33 6.31 -3.77
CA ILE A 32 6.00 6.04 -5.04
C ILE A 32 5.00 5.52 -6.06
N GLY A 33 5.21 5.85 -7.33
CA GLY A 33 4.36 5.48 -8.44
C GLY A 33 5.07 5.68 -9.78
N SER A 34 4.36 5.47 -10.87
CA SER A 34 4.87 5.76 -12.21
C SER A 34 4.45 7.16 -12.63
N GLU A 35 5.39 7.97 -13.11
CA GLU A 35 5.13 9.33 -13.61
C GLU A 35 4.07 9.36 -14.73
N HIS A 36 3.98 8.29 -15.52
CA HIS A 36 3.09 8.21 -16.68
C HIS A 36 1.67 7.72 -16.36
N SER A 37 1.39 7.32 -15.13
CA SER A 37 0.12 6.66 -14.78
C SER A 37 -0.55 7.19 -13.53
N GLN A 38 -0.07 8.29 -12.95
CA GLN A 38 -0.48 8.76 -11.63
C GLN A 38 -1.98 9.05 -11.47
N SER A 39 -2.68 9.41 -12.54
CA SER A 39 -4.11 9.75 -12.49
C SER A 39 -4.99 8.93 -13.43
N THR A 40 -4.43 7.96 -14.15
CA THR A 40 -5.21 7.16 -15.10
C THR A 40 -6.03 6.10 -14.37
N PRO A 41 -7.37 6.08 -14.53
CA PRO A 41 -8.22 5.05 -13.93
C PRO A 41 -7.86 3.65 -14.45
N ASN A 42 -8.11 2.64 -13.62
CA ASN A 42 -7.84 1.24 -13.91
C ASN A 42 -6.38 0.97 -14.32
N THR A 43 -5.45 1.63 -13.64
CA THR A 43 -4.02 1.43 -13.86
C THR A 43 -3.48 0.36 -12.93
N TRP A 44 -2.62 -0.49 -13.48
CA TRP A 44 -1.93 -1.53 -12.74
C TRP A 44 -0.43 -1.24 -12.73
N LEU A 45 0.16 -1.19 -11.54
CA LEU A 45 1.59 -0.93 -11.33
C LEU A 45 2.24 -2.13 -10.66
N CYS A 46 3.35 -2.62 -11.21
CA CYS A 46 4.21 -3.56 -10.52
C CYS A 46 5.38 -2.82 -9.87
N PHE A 47 5.59 -3.11 -8.61
CA PHE A 47 6.71 -2.60 -7.79
C PHE A 47 7.59 -3.77 -7.39
N ARG A 48 8.90 -3.55 -7.41
CA ARG A 48 9.89 -4.57 -7.05
C ARG A 48 11.05 -3.95 -6.28
N LYS A 49 11.44 -4.62 -5.19
CA LYS A 49 12.62 -4.26 -4.40
C LYS A 49 13.41 -5.52 -4.08
N THR A 50 14.69 -5.52 -4.38
CA THR A 50 15.63 -6.52 -3.88
C THR A 50 16.26 -6.02 -2.59
N ILE A 51 16.31 -6.87 -1.59
CA ILE A 51 16.96 -6.59 -0.31
C ILE A 51 17.92 -7.73 0.04
N GLU A 52 18.94 -7.42 0.80
CA GLU A 52 19.88 -8.41 1.36
C GLU A 52 19.71 -8.48 2.87
N LEU A 53 19.54 -9.68 3.42
CA LEU A 53 19.41 -9.92 4.84
C LEU A 53 20.62 -10.72 5.36
N PRO A 54 21.28 -10.26 6.43
CA PRO A 54 22.40 -10.99 7.04
C PRO A 54 21.94 -12.28 7.72
N SER A 55 20.68 -12.34 8.17
CA SER A 55 20.03 -13.50 8.79
C SER A 55 18.53 -13.41 8.60
N VAL A 56 17.83 -14.52 8.79
CA VAL A 56 16.36 -14.54 8.83
C VAL A 56 15.89 -13.84 10.10
N PRO A 57 15.04 -12.80 10.02
CA PRO A 57 14.50 -12.15 11.20
C PRO A 57 13.44 -13.02 11.88
N GLY A 58 13.29 -12.91 13.21
CA GLY A 58 12.20 -13.55 13.93
C GLY A 58 10.84 -12.87 13.67
N GLU A 59 10.85 -11.58 13.38
CA GLU A 59 9.69 -10.77 13.00
C GLU A 59 10.14 -9.64 12.06
N MET A 60 9.33 -9.33 11.05
CA MET A 60 9.52 -8.17 10.19
C MET A 60 8.18 -7.66 9.68
N ILE A 61 7.56 -6.76 10.44
CA ILE A 61 6.26 -6.18 10.08
C ILE A 61 6.44 -5.10 9.02
N ALA A 62 5.77 -5.28 7.89
CA ALA A 62 5.59 -4.27 6.88
C ALA A 62 4.29 -3.50 7.08
N ASN A 63 4.35 -2.17 7.05
CA ASN A 63 3.20 -1.29 6.91
C ASN A 63 3.03 -0.95 5.43
N ILE A 64 1.86 -1.23 4.87
CA ILE A 64 1.59 -1.14 3.43
C ILE A 64 0.31 -0.35 3.20
N ALA A 65 0.40 0.78 2.50
CA ALA A 65 -0.74 1.54 2.03
C ALA A 65 -0.67 1.72 0.52
N VAL A 66 -1.79 1.59 -0.14
CA VAL A 66 -1.95 1.74 -1.59
C VAL A 66 -3.27 2.44 -1.93
N ASP A 67 -3.35 2.93 -3.14
CA ASP A 67 -4.62 3.23 -3.77
C ASP A 67 -4.71 2.38 -5.06
N SER A 68 -5.53 1.34 -5.16
CA SER A 68 -6.67 0.94 -4.30
C SER A 68 -6.47 -0.44 -3.65
N LYS A 69 -6.14 -1.47 -4.43
CA LYS A 69 -5.85 -2.85 -4.03
C LYS A 69 -4.41 -3.22 -4.32
N TYR A 70 -3.90 -4.25 -3.62
CA TYR A 70 -2.60 -4.83 -3.95
C TYR A 70 -2.53 -6.33 -3.72
N TRP A 71 -1.58 -6.95 -4.39
CA TRP A 71 -1.08 -8.29 -4.14
C TRP A 71 0.38 -8.18 -3.75
N LEU A 72 0.81 -8.95 -2.76
CA LEU A 72 2.19 -9.00 -2.29
C LEU A 72 2.77 -10.39 -2.50
N TRP A 73 3.93 -10.43 -3.11
CA TRP A 73 4.79 -11.62 -3.18
C TRP A 73 6.11 -11.34 -2.48
N ILE A 74 6.62 -12.38 -1.81
CA ILE A 74 7.99 -12.39 -1.27
C ILE A 74 8.68 -13.63 -1.86
N ASN A 75 9.78 -13.41 -2.56
CA ASN A 75 10.52 -14.48 -3.24
C ASN A 75 9.68 -15.31 -4.22
N GLY A 76 8.62 -14.72 -4.77
CA GLY A 76 7.67 -15.38 -5.68
C GLY A 76 6.51 -16.08 -4.99
N GLU A 77 6.51 -16.18 -3.67
CA GLU A 77 5.40 -16.72 -2.89
C GLU A 77 4.35 -15.64 -2.62
N LEU A 78 3.07 -15.92 -2.88
CA LEU A 78 1.97 -15.01 -2.64
C LEU A 78 1.66 -14.90 -1.14
N VAL A 79 1.86 -13.73 -0.57
CA VAL A 79 1.70 -13.44 0.87
C VAL A 79 0.37 -12.74 1.14
N VAL A 80 -0.01 -11.80 0.29
CA VAL A 80 -1.29 -11.09 0.41
C VAL A 80 -2.02 -11.17 -0.91
N PHE A 81 -3.27 -11.64 -0.84
CA PHE A 81 -4.22 -11.62 -1.94
C PHE A 81 -5.27 -10.54 -1.67
N GLU A 82 -5.32 -9.49 -2.52
CA GLU A 82 -6.27 -8.38 -2.42
C GLU A 82 -6.23 -7.60 -1.08
N GLY A 83 -5.06 -7.12 -0.70
CA GLY A 83 -4.93 -6.17 0.39
C GLY A 83 -5.38 -4.75 0.01
N GLY A 84 -5.47 -3.86 0.99
CA GLY A 84 -5.94 -2.49 0.80
C GLY A 84 -7.46 -2.36 0.77
N LEU A 85 -7.99 -1.53 -0.12
CA LEU A 85 -9.42 -1.29 -0.38
C LEU A 85 -10.23 -0.90 0.86
N LYS A 86 -9.78 0.11 1.57
CA LYS A 86 -10.47 0.62 2.76
C LYS A 86 -10.78 2.11 2.59
N ARG A 87 -11.92 2.55 3.15
CA ARG A 87 -12.23 3.97 3.23
C ARG A 87 -11.35 4.61 4.29
N GLY A 88 -10.73 5.72 3.95
CA GLY A 88 -10.07 6.55 4.92
C GLY A 88 -11.06 7.17 5.91
N PRO A 89 -10.63 7.46 7.15
CA PRO A 89 -11.50 8.06 8.17
C PRO A 89 -11.84 9.52 7.87
N ALA A 90 -11.04 10.18 7.03
CA ALA A 90 -11.21 11.56 6.62
C ALA A 90 -10.59 11.78 5.23
N PRO A 91 -10.92 12.89 4.53
CA PRO A 91 -10.25 13.27 3.30
C PRO A 91 -8.72 13.36 3.52
N GLY A 92 -7.96 12.74 2.62
CA GLY A 92 -6.50 12.69 2.71
C GLY A 92 -5.93 11.66 3.69
N ALA A 93 -6.78 10.95 4.44
CA ALA A 93 -6.36 9.82 5.29
C ALA A 93 -6.56 8.49 4.55
N THR A 94 -5.66 7.54 4.80
CA THR A 94 -5.80 6.17 4.29
C THR A 94 -5.54 5.16 5.40
N TYR A 95 -6.13 3.97 5.26
CA TYR A 95 -5.74 2.83 6.05
C TYR A 95 -4.49 2.17 5.46
N TYR A 96 -3.82 1.39 6.28
CA TYR A 96 -2.71 0.55 5.86
C TYR A 96 -2.88 -0.86 6.44
N ASP A 97 -2.25 -1.83 5.80
CA ASP A 97 -2.17 -3.19 6.29
C ASP A 97 -0.83 -3.42 6.99
N ARG A 98 -0.84 -4.26 8.02
CA ARG A 98 0.35 -4.74 8.73
C ARG A 98 0.55 -6.21 8.38
N VAL A 99 1.69 -6.52 7.79
CA VAL A 99 2.01 -7.86 7.28
C VAL A 99 3.34 -8.32 7.86
N ASP A 100 3.36 -9.45 8.56
CA ASP A 100 4.63 -10.07 8.94
C ASP A 100 5.24 -10.79 7.75
N MET A 101 6.38 -10.31 7.31
CA MET A 101 7.13 -10.86 6.19
C MET A 101 8.13 -11.95 6.59
N ALA A 102 8.48 -12.04 7.89
CA ALA A 102 9.56 -12.91 8.36
C ALA A 102 9.44 -14.38 7.91
N PRO A 103 8.23 -14.99 7.88
CA PRO A 103 8.07 -16.40 7.46
C PRO A 103 8.48 -16.66 5.99
N TYR A 104 8.49 -15.63 5.14
CA TYR A 104 8.78 -15.73 3.70
C TYR A 104 10.18 -15.28 3.33
N LEU A 105 10.95 -14.76 4.32
CA LEU A 105 12.29 -14.23 4.11
C LEU A 105 13.36 -15.30 4.34
N LYS A 106 14.49 -15.15 3.67
CA LYS A 106 15.66 -16.00 3.80
C LYS A 106 16.92 -15.17 4.02
N LYS A 107 17.99 -15.79 4.51
CA LYS A 107 19.33 -15.16 4.52
C LYS A 107 19.78 -14.88 3.09
N GLY A 108 20.44 -13.74 2.88
CA GLY A 108 20.91 -13.27 1.58
C GLY A 108 19.82 -12.51 0.83
N ASN A 109 19.80 -12.63 -0.48
CA ASN A 109 18.93 -11.86 -1.36
C ASN A 109 17.48 -12.32 -1.28
N ASN A 110 16.60 -11.34 -1.08
CA ASN A 110 15.14 -11.49 -1.11
C ASN A 110 14.53 -10.50 -2.08
N VAL A 111 13.40 -10.85 -2.65
CA VAL A 111 12.60 -9.98 -3.51
C VAL A 111 11.26 -9.73 -2.87
N ILE A 112 10.90 -8.46 -2.72
CA ILE A 112 9.58 -7.98 -2.35
C ILE A 112 8.94 -7.42 -3.61
N ALA A 113 7.78 -7.95 -4.01
CA ALA A 113 7.08 -7.54 -5.22
C ALA A 113 5.61 -7.26 -4.91
N LEU A 114 5.10 -6.12 -5.39
CA LEU A 114 3.69 -5.76 -5.24
C LEU A 114 3.09 -5.41 -6.60
N LEU A 115 1.90 -5.96 -6.85
CA LEU A 115 1.04 -5.50 -7.93
C LEU A 115 -0.03 -4.60 -7.30
N VAL A 116 -0.08 -3.34 -7.71
CA VAL A 116 -1.05 -2.36 -7.22
C VAL A 116 -2.05 -2.06 -8.31
N TRP A 117 -3.32 -2.15 -8.00
CA TRP A 117 -4.41 -1.78 -8.90
C TRP A 117 -5.09 -0.51 -8.42
N HIS A 118 -4.90 0.56 -9.17
CA HIS A 118 -5.54 1.85 -8.96
C HIS A 118 -6.85 1.94 -9.72
N PHE A 119 -7.97 2.06 -9.01
CA PHE A 119 -9.28 2.18 -9.63
C PHE A 119 -9.49 3.54 -10.31
N GLY A 120 -8.92 4.59 -9.73
CA GLY A 120 -9.05 5.96 -10.23
C GLY A 120 -10.44 6.56 -10.08
N LYS A 121 -11.31 5.95 -9.27
CA LYS A 121 -12.66 6.43 -8.97
C LYS A 121 -13.07 6.03 -7.55
N ASN A 122 -14.03 6.77 -6.99
CA ASN A 122 -14.65 6.38 -5.72
C ASN A 122 -15.51 5.13 -5.88
N GLY A 123 -15.54 4.30 -4.85
CA GLY A 123 -16.37 3.12 -4.74
C GLY A 123 -17.15 3.06 -3.42
N PHE A 124 -17.83 1.95 -3.18
CA PHE A 124 -18.61 1.76 -1.95
C PHE A 124 -17.73 1.59 -0.71
N SER A 125 -16.56 1.00 -0.85
CA SER A 125 -15.60 0.71 0.22
C SER A 125 -14.27 1.43 0.05
N HIS A 126 -14.18 2.35 -0.90
CA HIS A 126 -12.94 3.00 -1.30
C HIS A 126 -13.14 4.47 -1.59
N VAL A 127 -12.21 5.31 -1.13
CA VAL A 127 -12.09 6.72 -1.48
C VAL A 127 -10.83 6.89 -2.32
N ASN A 128 -10.99 7.35 -3.54
CA ASN A 128 -9.88 7.57 -4.48
C ASN A 128 -8.99 8.72 -4.01
N SER A 129 -7.69 8.50 -3.95
CA SER A 129 -6.69 9.54 -3.65
C SER A 129 -6.34 10.39 -4.88
N GLY A 130 -6.69 9.93 -6.08
CA GLY A 130 -6.31 10.54 -7.35
C GLY A 130 -4.93 10.11 -7.87
N THR A 131 -4.23 9.22 -7.16
CA THR A 131 -2.86 8.84 -7.53
C THR A 131 -2.64 7.33 -7.38
N ALA A 132 -2.20 6.68 -8.46
CA ALA A 132 -1.74 5.30 -8.41
C ALA A 132 -0.39 5.22 -7.67
N ALA A 133 -0.40 4.76 -6.43
CA ALA A 133 0.80 4.82 -5.60
C ALA A 133 0.86 3.72 -4.52
N LEU A 134 2.10 3.50 -4.05
CA LEU A 134 2.47 2.62 -2.94
C LEU A 134 3.22 3.43 -1.88
N LEU A 135 2.85 3.24 -0.62
CA LEU A 135 3.65 3.63 0.55
C LEU A 135 3.99 2.36 1.34
N PHE A 136 5.26 2.16 1.61
CA PHE A 136 5.77 0.94 2.24
C PHE A 136 6.82 1.27 3.30
N SER A 137 6.76 0.62 4.45
CA SER A 137 7.88 0.60 5.38
C SER A 137 7.93 -0.71 6.16
N ALA A 138 9.15 -1.21 6.40
CA ALA A 138 9.42 -2.32 7.28
C ALA A 138 10.77 -2.14 7.96
N ARG A 139 10.92 -2.69 9.16
CA ARG A 139 12.17 -2.65 9.91
C ARG A 139 12.38 -3.94 10.68
N THR A 140 13.61 -4.37 10.71
CA THR A 140 14.13 -5.39 11.66
C THR A 140 15.48 -4.92 12.19
N SER A 141 16.10 -5.69 13.07
CA SER A 141 17.45 -5.37 13.59
C SER A 141 18.46 -5.25 12.44
N GLY A 142 18.94 -4.03 12.20
CA GLY A 142 19.97 -3.74 11.20
C GLY A 142 19.48 -3.54 9.76
N VAL A 143 18.20 -3.78 9.44
CA VAL A 143 17.66 -3.57 8.09
C VAL A 143 16.41 -2.71 8.12
N THR A 144 16.41 -1.66 7.31
CA THR A 144 15.27 -0.76 7.11
C THR A 144 14.89 -0.75 5.64
N ILE A 145 13.61 -0.95 5.34
CA ILE A 145 13.05 -0.91 4.00
C ILE A 145 12.00 0.18 3.99
N VAL A 146 12.11 1.11 3.07
CA VAL A 146 11.13 2.19 2.85
C VAL A 146 10.82 2.28 1.37
N SER A 147 9.62 2.73 1.04
CA SER A 147 9.31 3.13 -0.32
C SER A 147 10.04 4.41 -0.66
N ASP A 148 10.91 4.33 -1.64
CA ASP A 148 11.79 5.39 -2.13
C ASP A 148 12.09 5.19 -3.63
N LYS A 149 12.92 6.08 -4.18
CA LYS A 149 13.35 6.04 -5.59
C LYS A 149 14.14 4.78 -5.99
N ASN A 150 14.56 3.96 -5.03
CA ASN A 150 15.31 2.73 -5.29
C ASN A 150 14.40 1.51 -5.51
N TRP A 151 13.10 1.69 -5.52
CA TRP A 151 12.16 0.68 -5.99
C TRP A 151 12.08 0.73 -7.52
N GLN A 152 12.02 -0.43 -8.14
CA GLN A 152 11.62 -0.55 -9.54
C GLN A 152 10.10 -0.44 -9.61
N CYS A 153 9.60 0.35 -10.57
CA CYS A 153 8.17 0.51 -10.82
C CYS A 153 7.91 0.52 -12.33
N SER A 154 6.89 -0.20 -12.77
CA SER A 154 6.44 -0.20 -14.16
C SER A 154 4.93 -0.37 -14.24
N VAL A 155 4.33 0.12 -15.34
CA VAL A 155 2.94 -0.17 -15.68
C VAL A 155 2.84 -1.64 -16.10
N TYR A 156 1.93 -2.39 -15.44
CA TYR A 156 1.67 -3.79 -15.76
C TYR A 156 0.60 -3.88 -16.86
N GLN A 157 1.04 -4.04 -18.09
CA GLN A 157 0.20 -3.89 -19.28
C GLN A 157 -0.72 -5.08 -19.57
N ALA A 158 -0.57 -6.21 -18.85
CA ALA A 158 -1.42 -7.36 -19.06
C ALA A 158 -2.88 -7.12 -18.67
N TYR A 159 -3.12 -6.25 -17.67
CA TYR A 159 -4.46 -5.81 -17.32
C TYR A 159 -4.82 -4.51 -18.06
N GLN A 160 -5.99 -4.50 -18.65
CA GLN A 160 -6.49 -3.37 -19.46
C GLN A 160 -7.98 -3.16 -19.19
N ASN A 161 -8.48 -1.97 -19.48
CA ASN A 161 -9.91 -1.72 -19.51
C ASN A 161 -10.58 -2.56 -20.61
N THR A 162 -11.81 -3.02 -20.34
CA THR A 162 -12.69 -3.51 -21.39
C THR A 162 -13.11 -2.34 -22.30
N GLU A 163 -13.52 -2.66 -23.51
CA GLU A 163 -14.16 -1.68 -24.39
C GLU A 163 -15.59 -1.38 -23.93
N ALA A 164 -16.11 -0.21 -24.33
CA ALA A 164 -17.51 0.14 -24.12
C ALA A 164 -18.44 -0.75 -24.99
N PRO A 165 -19.65 -1.08 -24.53
CA PRO A 165 -20.24 -0.69 -23.25
C PRO A 165 -19.61 -1.46 -22.07
N PHE A 166 -19.31 -0.74 -20.99
CA PHE A 166 -18.73 -1.37 -19.82
C PHE A 166 -19.72 -2.32 -19.15
N PRO A 167 -19.30 -3.56 -18.79
CA PRO A 167 -20.17 -4.55 -18.15
C PRO A 167 -20.79 -4.05 -16.84
N ASN A 168 -20.05 -3.23 -16.09
CA ASN A 168 -20.54 -2.61 -14.87
C ASN A 168 -19.91 -1.23 -14.66
N TYR A 169 -20.74 -0.18 -14.70
CA TYR A 169 -20.26 1.19 -14.49
C TYR A 169 -19.90 1.51 -13.03
N ARG A 170 -20.35 0.69 -12.07
CA ARG A 170 -20.15 0.93 -10.63
C ARG A 170 -18.87 0.29 -10.10
N LEU A 171 -18.51 -0.89 -10.62
CA LEU A 171 -17.41 -1.70 -10.12
C LEU A 171 -16.26 -1.71 -11.12
N SER A 172 -15.07 -1.34 -10.68
CA SER A 172 -13.86 -1.39 -11.50
C SER A 172 -13.52 -2.82 -11.91
N GLU A 173 -13.79 -3.78 -11.02
CA GLU A 173 -13.50 -5.19 -11.19
C GLU A 173 -14.15 -5.82 -12.41
N SER A 174 -15.34 -5.33 -12.78
CA SER A 174 -16.09 -5.86 -13.93
C SER A 174 -15.62 -5.29 -15.27
N ASN A 175 -14.71 -4.33 -15.26
CA ASN A 175 -14.32 -3.56 -16.44
C ASN A 175 -12.87 -3.79 -16.84
N ILE A 176 -12.31 -4.94 -16.50
CA ILE A 176 -10.95 -5.32 -16.85
C ILE A 176 -10.93 -6.55 -17.76
N ARG A 177 -9.93 -6.61 -18.61
CA ARG A 177 -9.54 -7.79 -19.37
C ARG A 177 -8.06 -8.10 -19.13
N PHE A 178 -7.70 -9.34 -19.21
CA PHE A 178 -6.31 -9.80 -19.10
C PHE A 178 -5.81 -10.29 -20.46
N ASP A 179 -4.66 -9.77 -20.89
CA ASP A 179 -3.95 -10.22 -22.08
C ASP A 179 -2.62 -10.89 -21.68
N ALA A 180 -2.61 -12.22 -21.62
CA ALA A 180 -1.45 -13.00 -21.18
C ALA A 180 -0.18 -12.75 -22.04
N ARG A 181 -0.33 -12.29 -23.28
CA ARG A 181 0.83 -11.98 -24.15
C ARG A 181 1.63 -10.76 -23.67
N LYS A 182 1.01 -9.93 -22.82
CA LYS A 182 1.61 -8.72 -22.23
C LYS A 182 2.06 -8.94 -20.78
N GLU A 183 1.95 -10.16 -20.31
CA GLU A 183 2.40 -10.52 -18.96
C GLU A 183 3.92 -10.34 -18.85
N LEU A 184 4.37 -9.70 -17.78
CA LEU A 184 5.76 -9.61 -17.41
C LEU A 184 6.13 -10.86 -16.59
N ALA A 185 6.35 -11.98 -17.30
CA ALA A 185 6.52 -13.29 -16.67
C ALA A 185 7.70 -13.28 -15.68
N GLY A 186 7.45 -13.80 -14.48
CA GLY A 186 8.48 -13.97 -13.45
C GLY A 186 8.95 -12.68 -12.74
N TRP A 187 8.36 -11.53 -13.00
CA TRP A 187 8.79 -10.24 -12.41
C TRP A 187 8.83 -10.24 -10.87
N ASN A 188 8.05 -11.09 -10.24
CA ASN A 188 7.98 -11.28 -8.79
C ASN A 188 8.95 -12.34 -8.26
N GLN A 189 9.75 -12.97 -9.14
CA GLN A 189 10.70 -14.02 -8.80
C GLN A 189 12.10 -13.47 -8.56
N PRO A 190 12.92 -14.11 -7.69
CA PRO A 190 14.32 -13.74 -7.49
C PRO A 190 15.18 -13.86 -8.76
N SER A 191 14.80 -14.74 -9.69
CA SER A 191 15.54 -14.98 -10.94
C SER A 191 15.27 -13.96 -12.05
N PHE A 192 14.32 -13.04 -11.84
CA PHE A 192 14.05 -11.98 -12.80
C PHE A 192 15.17 -10.95 -12.79
N GLY A 193 15.86 -10.78 -13.92
CA GLY A 193 17.02 -9.91 -14.12
C GLY A 193 16.68 -8.60 -14.82
#